data_612d64b788f349f9641199b893d25d62
#
_entry.id   612d64b788f349f9641199b893d25d62
#
_cell.length_a   1.000
_cell.length_b   1.000
_cell.length_c   1.000
_cell.angle_alpha   90.00
_cell.angle_beta   90.00
_cell.angle_gamma   90.00
#
_symmetry.space_group_name_H-M   'P 1'
#
loop_
_entity.id
_entity.type
_entity.pdbx_description
1 polymer ?
#
loop_
_entity_poly.entity_id
_entity_poly.type
_entity_poly.pdbx_seq_one_letter_code
_entity_poly.pdbx_strand_id
1 'polypeptide(L)'
;MDLLRNALQSFVEISAYKYRLVLSSGQSKPLTYITITFCEEDLFHILGLQHLTDIDLPKSKKLLIGKIRNGNITEEYISKSENYNNESLGYNIRQRIEKACYLEQYLDSDDFTVSIYKLKYHDQSVIRANYLITCKRIESDEEYYIFIRRRKETETYGIISCFPKKDVSYWGGKRYLMLKEKVKGDISCILFKHHNYIIK
;
A
#
# COMPACT_ATOMS: atom_id res chain seq x y z
N MET A 1 6.54 -20.59 10.24
CA MET A 1 5.65 -20.36 9.08
C MET A 1 6.39 -19.44 8.14
N ASP A 2 6.33 -19.64 6.82
CA ASP A 2 7.07 -18.83 5.83
C ASP A 2 6.51 -17.40 5.77
N LEU A 3 7.38 -16.39 5.92
CA LEU A 3 6.99 -14.99 6.01
C LEU A 3 6.35 -14.47 4.71
N LEU A 4 6.85 -14.93 3.56
CA LEU A 4 6.32 -14.56 2.26
C LEU A 4 4.88 -15.07 2.07
N ARG A 5 4.62 -16.30 2.53
CA ARG A 5 3.30 -16.91 2.51
C ARG A 5 2.34 -16.23 3.47
N ASN A 6 2.83 -15.80 4.65
CA ASN A 6 2.03 -15.01 5.59
C ASN A 6 1.62 -13.68 4.99
N ALA A 7 2.55 -12.96 4.32
CA ALA A 7 2.24 -11.72 3.66
C ALA A 7 1.17 -11.90 2.56
N LEU A 8 1.25 -13.00 1.79
CA LEU A 8 0.22 -13.33 0.81
C LEU A 8 -1.13 -13.59 1.47
N GLN A 9 -1.16 -14.36 2.56
CA GLN A 9 -2.39 -14.68 3.28
C GLN A 9 -3.06 -13.40 3.82
N SER A 10 -2.31 -12.56 4.51
CA SER A 10 -2.82 -11.27 5.02
C SER A 10 -3.34 -10.37 3.89
N PHE A 11 -2.65 -10.39 2.73
CA PHE A 11 -3.09 -9.62 1.57
C PHE A 11 -4.39 -10.17 0.94
N VAL A 12 -4.56 -11.48 0.90
CA VAL A 12 -5.80 -12.12 0.44
C VAL A 12 -6.97 -11.75 1.38
N GLU A 13 -6.73 -11.73 2.67
CA GLU A 13 -7.75 -11.36 3.66
C GLU A 13 -8.21 -9.90 3.48
N ILE A 14 -7.27 -8.95 3.33
CA ILE A 14 -7.60 -7.55 3.10
C ILE A 14 -8.27 -7.34 1.73
N SER A 15 -7.99 -8.18 0.74
CA SER A 15 -8.56 -8.06 -0.61
C SER A 15 -10.08 -8.28 -0.66
N ALA A 16 -10.66 -8.84 0.40
CA ALA A 16 -12.11 -8.94 0.58
C ALA A 16 -12.78 -7.59 0.88
N TYR A 17 -11.98 -6.57 1.17
CA TYR A 17 -12.46 -5.23 1.53
C TYR A 17 -12.16 -4.21 0.43
N LYS A 18 -12.85 -3.07 0.53
CA LYS A 18 -12.54 -1.82 -0.17
C LYS A 18 -12.43 -0.70 0.86
N TYR A 19 -11.53 0.24 0.65
CA TYR A 19 -11.48 1.44 1.47
C TYR A 19 -12.01 2.62 0.66
N ARG A 20 -13.04 3.29 1.18
CA ARG A 20 -13.60 4.50 0.60
C ARG A 20 -13.10 5.70 1.39
N LEU A 21 -12.49 6.65 0.69
CA LEU A 21 -12.00 7.89 1.28
C LEU A 21 -12.73 9.05 0.63
N VAL A 22 -13.21 9.97 1.44
CA VAL A 22 -13.70 11.28 0.98
C VAL A 22 -12.70 12.33 1.43
N LEU A 23 -12.17 13.08 0.49
CA LEU A 23 -11.11 14.05 0.71
C LEU A 23 -11.58 15.46 0.33
N SER A 24 -11.14 16.46 1.11
CA SER A 24 -11.30 17.88 0.78
C SER A 24 -9.95 18.55 0.52
N SER A 25 -9.92 19.49 -0.39
CA SER A 25 -8.75 20.36 -0.62
C SER A 25 -8.86 21.72 0.11
N GLY A 26 -9.86 21.90 0.96
CA GLY A 26 -10.15 23.14 1.71
C GLY A 26 -11.64 23.51 1.64
N GLN A 27 -12.00 24.56 2.36
CA GLN A 27 -13.37 25.06 2.39
C GLN A 27 -13.86 25.43 0.99
N SER A 28 -15.12 25.14 0.71
CA SER A 28 -15.82 25.45 -0.55
C SER A 28 -15.24 24.80 -1.81
N LYS A 29 -14.33 23.83 -1.70
CA LYS A 29 -13.83 23.07 -2.84
C LYS A 29 -14.55 21.73 -2.98
N PRO A 30 -14.71 21.22 -4.23
CA PRO A 30 -15.36 19.93 -4.45
C PRO A 30 -14.63 18.81 -3.71
N LEU A 31 -15.41 17.87 -3.21
CA LEU A 31 -14.89 16.67 -2.57
C LEU A 31 -14.32 15.72 -3.62
N THR A 32 -13.26 15.01 -3.24
CA THR A 32 -12.66 13.95 -4.04
C THR A 32 -12.99 12.60 -3.40
N TYR A 33 -13.50 11.69 -4.20
CA TYR A 33 -13.85 10.33 -3.77
C TYR A 33 -12.80 9.36 -4.27
N ILE A 34 -12.25 8.55 -3.39
CA ILE A 34 -11.25 7.54 -3.69
C ILE A 34 -11.75 6.20 -3.16
N THR A 35 -11.75 5.19 -4.02
CA THR A 35 -12.00 3.81 -3.61
C THR A 35 -10.73 3.00 -3.85
N ILE A 36 -10.11 2.52 -2.78
CA ILE A 36 -8.94 1.63 -2.84
C ILE A 36 -9.46 0.20 -2.93
N THR A 37 -8.96 -0.54 -3.91
CA THR A 37 -9.23 -1.96 -4.13
C THR A 37 -7.91 -2.72 -4.27
N PHE A 38 -7.95 -4.02 -4.02
CA PHE A 38 -6.79 -4.88 -4.00
C PHE A 38 -6.90 -5.93 -5.10
N CYS A 39 -5.83 -6.13 -5.85
CA CYS A 39 -5.65 -7.27 -6.75
C CYS A 39 -4.44 -8.05 -6.28
N GLU A 40 -4.48 -9.38 -6.32
CA GLU A 40 -3.36 -10.19 -5.83
C GLU A 40 -2.03 -9.84 -6.51
N GLU A 41 -2.06 -9.44 -7.78
CA GLU A 41 -0.88 -9.01 -8.53
C GLU A 41 -0.25 -7.70 -8.00
N ASP A 42 -0.99 -6.88 -7.22
CA ASP A 42 -0.44 -5.69 -6.57
C ASP A 42 0.64 -6.09 -5.56
N LEU A 43 0.50 -7.29 -4.94
CA LEU A 43 1.43 -7.81 -3.96
C LEU A 43 2.87 -7.89 -4.48
N PHE A 44 3.07 -8.17 -5.76
CA PHE A 44 4.40 -8.19 -6.40
C PHE A 44 5.17 -6.88 -6.17
N HIS A 45 4.48 -5.74 -6.32
CA HIS A 45 5.07 -4.42 -6.11
C HIS A 45 5.10 -4.02 -4.64
N ILE A 46 4.09 -4.41 -3.87
CA ILE A 46 4.02 -4.16 -2.43
C ILE A 46 5.22 -4.78 -1.74
N LEU A 47 5.51 -6.04 -2.04
CA LEU A 47 6.67 -6.75 -1.47
C LEU A 47 8.01 -6.34 -2.08
N GLY A 48 8.00 -5.62 -3.21
CA GLY A 48 9.23 -5.21 -3.90
C GLY A 48 9.93 -6.34 -4.66
N LEU A 49 9.24 -7.42 -4.99
CA LEU A 49 9.82 -8.60 -5.66
C LEU A 49 10.41 -8.28 -7.05
N GLN A 50 10.02 -7.16 -7.66
CA GLN A 50 10.62 -6.67 -8.92
C GLN A 50 12.10 -6.28 -8.80
N HIS A 51 12.61 -6.12 -7.57
CA HIS A 51 14.00 -5.76 -7.33
C HIS A 51 14.92 -6.97 -7.18
N LEU A 52 14.35 -8.18 -7.07
CA LEU A 52 15.09 -9.44 -6.99
C LEU A 52 15.46 -9.93 -8.40
N THR A 53 16.37 -9.20 -9.07
CA THR A 53 16.71 -9.43 -10.49
C THR A 53 17.80 -10.48 -10.71
N ASP A 54 18.44 -10.89 -9.65
CA ASP A 54 19.58 -11.83 -9.60
C ASP A 54 19.16 -13.27 -9.28
N ILE A 55 17.87 -13.51 -9.10
CA ILE A 55 17.29 -14.85 -8.93
C ILE A 55 16.19 -15.10 -9.97
N ASP A 56 15.92 -16.38 -10.26
CA ASP A 56 14.91 -16.76 -11.26
C ASP A 56 13.50 -16.69 -10.68
N LEU A 57 12.80 -15.61 -10.95
CA LEU A 57 11.39 -15.43 -10.62
C LEU A 57 10.51 -15.44 -11.88
N PRO A 58 9.30 -16.02 -11.83
CA PRO A 58 8.35 -15.98 -12.92
C PRO A 58 8.03 -14.53 -13.34
N LYS A 59 8.12 -14.24 -14.65
CA LYS A 59 7.76 -12.94 -15.21
C LYS A 59 6.26 -12.63 -15.05
N SER A 60 5.41 -13.65 -15.08
CA SER A 60 3.98 -13.52 -14.84
C SER A 60 3.72 -13.38 -13.33
N LYS A 61 3.16 -12.26 -12.91
CA LYS A 61 2.79 -12.00 -11.50
C LYS A 61 1.82 -13.06 -10.98
N LYS A 62 0.82 -13.43 -11.78
CA LYS A 62 -0.16 -14.46 -11.44
C LYS A 62 0.51 -15.82 -11.17
N LEU A 63 1.46 -16.21 -12.02
CA LEU A 63 2.21 -17.45 -11.84
C LEU A 63 3.09 -17.38 -10.59
N LEU A 64 3.75 -16.24 -10.34
CA LEU A 64 4.56 -16.02 -9.15
C LEU A 64 3.73 -16.17 -7.87
N ILE A 65 2.59 -15.47 -7.80
CA ILE A 65 1.67 -15.57 -6.65
C ILE A 65 1.18 -17.02 -6.44
N GLY A 66 0.84 -17.72 -7.52
CA GLY A 66 0.48 -19.14 -7.45
C GLY A 66 1.60 -20.02 -6.88
N LYS A 67 2.85 -19.78 -7.29
CA LYS A 67 4.02 -20.52 -6.76
C LYS A 67 4.30 -20.20 -5.28
N ILE A 68 4.10 -18.96 -4.83
CA ILE A 68 4.20 -18.59 -3.41
C ILE A 68 3.10 -19.31 -2.61
N ARG A 69 1.86 -19.28 -3.10
CA ARG A 69 0.72 -19.94 -2.45
C ARG A 69 0.95 -21.44 -2.25
N ASN A 70 1.54 -22.10 -3.23
CA ASN A 70 1.83 -23.54 -3.19
C ASN A 70 3.15 -23.88 -2.48
N GLY A 71 3.90 -22.90 -1.98
CA GLY A 71 5.18 -23.13 -1.30
C GLY A 71 6.36 -23.48 -2.22
N ASN A 72 6.22 -23.29 -3.55
CA ASN A 72 7.30 -23.51 -4.52
C ASN A 72 8.28 -22.33 -4.57
N ILE A 73 7.85 -21.15 -4.12
CA ILE A 73 8.70 -19.99 -3.87
C ILE A 73 8.45 -19.57 -2.43
N THR A 74 9.53 -19.59 -1.64
CA THR A 74 9.54 -19.36 -0.20
C THR A 74 10.41 -18.15 0.14
N GLU A 75 10.32 -17.67 1.39
CA GLU A 75 11.26 -16.66 1.89
C GLU A 75 12.71 -17.15 1.78
N GLU A 76 12.98 -18.42 2.11
CA GLU A 76 14.32 -19.03 1.97
C GLU A 76 14.83 -18.96 0.53
N TYR A 77 13.96 -19.17 -0.46
CA TYR A 77 14.34 -19.06 -1.86
C TYR A 77 14.71 -17.63 -2.23
N ILE A 78 13.86 -16.65 -1.90
CA ILE A 78 14.09 -15.26 -2.27
C ILE A 78 15.22 -14.58 -1.47
N SER A 79 15.52 -15.10 -0.27
CA SER A 79 16.62 -14.60 0.57
C SER A 79 18.01 -14.88 0.00
N LYS A 80 18.10 -15.72 -1.03
CA LYS A 80 19.36 -15.95 -1.81
C LYS A 80 19.74 -14.76 -2.69
N SER A 81 18.81 -13.86 -2.96
CA SER A 81 19.11 -12.63 -3.72
C SER A 81 19.95 -11.67 -2.89
N GLU A 82 21.00 -11.10 -3.50
CA GLU A 82 21.80 -10.04 -2.91
C GLU A 82 20.98 -8.79 -2.57
N ASN A 83 19.87 -8.59 -3.28
CA ASN A 83 18.96 -7.47 -3.08
C ASN A 83 17.97 -7.68 -1.93
N TYR A 84 17.86 -8.87 -1.35
CA TYR A 84 16.87 -9.18 -0.32
C TYR A 84 17.02 -8.33 0.95
N ASN A 85 18.27 -8.17 1.43
CA ASN A 85 18.61 -7.35 2.59
C ASN A 85 19.31 -6.03 2.20
N ASN A 86 19.30 -5.65 0.93
CA ASN A 86 20.02 -4.48 0.44
C ASN A 86 19.34 -3.18 0.88
N GLU A 87 19.96 -2.46 1.79
CA GLU A 87 19.47 -1.19 2.32
C GLU A 87 19.74 0.01 1.39
N SER A 88 20.61 -0.13 0.40
CA SER A 88 20.95 0.95 -0.55
C SER A 88 19.73 1.36 -1.41
N LEU A 89 18.76 0.47 -1.54
CA LEU A 89 17.46 0.75 -2.19
C LEU A 89 16.53 1.62 -1.32
N GLY A 90 17.01 2.08 -0.15
CA GLY A 90 16.22 2.88 0.78
C GLY A 90 15.27 2.07 1.69
N TYR A 91 15.08 0.79 1.42
CA TYR A 91 14.32 -0.20 2.20
C TYR A 91 14.71 -1.59 1.71
N ASN A 92 14.83 -2.57 2.59
CA ASN A 92 15.10 -3.93 2.16
C ASN A 92 13.80 -4.72 1.90
N ILE A 93 13.88 -5.75 1.09
CA ILE A 93 12.73 -6.57 0.68
C ILE A 93 12.16 -7.31 1.89
N ARG A 94 13.00 -7.82 2.77
CA ARG A 94 12.58 -8.47 4.00
C ARG A 94 11.67 -7.57 4.84
N GLN A 95 12.08 -6.32 5.09
CA GLN A 95 11.26 -5.37 5.85
C GLN A 95 9.92 -5.11 5.16
N ARG A 96 9.89 -5.03 3.82
CA ARG A 96 8.61 -4.87 3.09
C ARG A 96 7.68 -6.05 3.28
N ILE A 97 8.21 -7.29 3.24
CA ILE A 97 7.41 -8.50 3.46
C ILE A 97 6.86 -8.53 4.89
N GLU A 98 7.71 -8.27 5.89
CA GLU A 98 7.30 -8.19 7.30
C GLU A 98 6.17 -7.17 7.50
N LYS A 99 6.31 -5.98 6.95
CA LYS A 99 5.33 -4.90 7.11
C LYS A 99 4.05 -5.12 6.29
N ALA A 100 4.13 -5.83 5.17
CA ALA A 100 2.94 -6.16 4.36
C ALA A 100 1.92 -7.01 5.13
N CYS A 101 2.36 -7.81 6.10
CA CYS A 101 1.47 -8.56 7.00
C CYS A 101 0.55 -7.64 7.84
N TYR A 102 0.91 -6.38 8.00
CA TYR A 102 0.16 -5.39 8.81
C TYR A 102 -0.55 -4.34 7.95
N LEU A 103 -0.66 -4.55 6.64
CA LEU A 103 -1.22 -3.55 5.72
C LEU A 103 -2.65 -3.10 6.13
N GLU A 104 -3.47 -4.03 6.61
CA GLU A 104 -4.81 -3.74 7.11
C GLU A 104 -4.76 -2.79 8.32
N GLN A 105 -3.89 -3.05 9.29
CA GLN A 105 -3.74 -2.21 10.48
C GLN A 105 -3.27 -0.79 10.13
N TYR A 106 -2.39 -0.64 9.12
CA TYR A 106 -1.99 0.67 8.62
C TYR A 106 -3.16 1.42 7.97
N LEU A 107 -3.99 0.73 7.19
CA LEU A 107 -5.15 1.34 6.54
C LEU A 107 -6.29 1.64 7.52
N ASP A 108 -6.43 0.85 8.58
CA ASP A 108 -7.44 1.06 9.63
C ASP A 108 -7.03 2.16 10.64
N SER A 109 -5.75 2.52 10.72
CA SER A 109 -5.18 3.46 11.68
C SER A 109 -5.87 4.83 11.71
N ASP A 110 -6.00 5.42 12.88
CA ASP A 110 -6.49 6.80 13.07
C ASP A 110 -5.43 7.85 12.69
N ASP A 111 -4.13 7.54 12.84
CA ASP A 111 -3.03 8.37 12.34
C ASP A 111 -2.84 8.14 10.85
N PHE A 112 -3.66 8.83 10.07
CA PHE A 112 -3.81 8.61 8.64
C PHE A 112 -3.93 9.94 7.90
N THR A 113 -2.98 10.25 7.05
CA THR A 113 -2.99 11.46 6.22
C THR A 113 -2.90 11.12 4.75
N VAL A 114 -3.50 11.96 3.91
CA VAL A 114 -3.48 11.81 2.44
C VAL A 114 -2.91 13.06 1.80
N SER A 115 -2.00 12.89 0.85
CA SER A 115 -1.41 13.97 0.07
C SER A 115 -1.48 13.64 -1.42
N ILE A 116 -1.60 14.66 -2.28
CA ILE A 116 -1.32 14.46 -3.71
C ILE A 116 0.18 14.17 -3.84
N TYR A 117 0.51 13.08 -4.51
CA TYR A 117 1.90 12.76 -4.81
C TYR A 117 2.40 13.59 -6.01
N LYS A 118 3.53 14.25 -5.85
CA LYS A 118 4.19 15.03 -6.92
C LYS A 118 5.61 14.51 -7.12
N LEU A 119 5.88 13.97 -8.30
CA LEU A 119 7.18 13.44 -8.70
C LEU A 119 8.31 14.49 -8.68
N LYS A 120 7.97 15.79 -8.84
CA LYS A 120 8.91 16.91 -9.00
C LYS A 120 9.94 17.11 -7.89
N TYR A 121 9.73 16.48 -6.73
CA TYR A 121 10.58 16.69 -5.55
C TYR A 121 11.63 15.60 -5.32
N HIS A 122 11.62 14.54 -6.15
CA HIS A 122 12.54 13.41 -5.99
C HIS A 122 12.95 12.88 -7.34
N ASP A 123 14.00 13.48 -7.92
CA ASP A 123 14.54 13.13 -9.25
C ASP A 123 14.97 11.66 -9.38
N GLN A 124 15.14 10.97 -8.26
CA GLN A 124 15.53 9.55 -8.23
C GLN A 124 14.35 8.57 -8.05
N SER A 125 13.13 9.06 -7.79
CA SER A 125 11.98 8.17 -7.59
C SER A 125 11.33 7.79 -8.91
N VAL A 126 11.19 6.49 -9.15
CA VAL A 126 10.43 5.91 -10.27
C VAL A 126 8.95 5.70 -9.96
N ILE A 127 8.51 6.04 -8.74
CA ILE A 127 7.13 5.83 -8.28
C ILE A 127 6.21 6.83 -8.98
N ARG A 128 5.22 6.33 -9.72
CA ARG A 128 4.20 7.15 -10.40
C ARG A 128 2.84 6.92 -9.73
N ALA A 129 2.60 7.61 -8.62
CA ALA A 129 1.36 7.57 -7.86
C ALA A 129 0.49 8.81 -8.10
N ASN A 130 -0.79 8.74 -7.76
CA ASN A 130 -1.67 9.90 -7.67
C ASN A 130 -1.69 10.47 -6.26
N TYR A 131 -1.70 9.59 -5.25
CA TYR A 131 -1.73 9.97 -3.84
C TYR A 131 -0.71 9.18 -3.04
N LEU A 132 -0.24 9.82 -1.99
CA LEU A 132 0.53 9.24 -0.91
C LEU A 132 -0.32 9.24 0.36
N ILE A 133 -0.45 8.09 0.97
CA ILE A 133 -0.99 7.92 2.31
C ILE A 133 0.19 7.77 3.26
N THR A 134 0.19 8.54 4.34
CA THR A 134 1.11 8.39 5.46
C THR A 134 0.30 7.95 6.67
N CYS A 135 0.66 6.87 7.29
CA CYS A 135 -0.05 6.30 8.43
C CYS A 135 0.92 5.65 9.42
N LYS A 136 0.45 5.48 10.67
CA LYS A 136 1.15 4.74 11.71
C LYS A 136 0.27 3.60 12.21
N ARG A 137 0.90 2.51 12.64
CA ARG A 137 0.23 1.46 13.37
C ARG A 137 0.13 1.84 14.85
N ILE A 138 -0.95 1.47 15.53
CA ILE A 138 -1.22 1.80 16.94
C ILE A 138 -0.06 1.37 17.87
N GLU A 139 0.59 0.26 17.56
CA GLU A 139 1.66 -0.33 18.40
C GLU A 139 3.08 0.08 17.96
N SER A 140 3.21 1.03 17.03
CA SER A 140 4.50 1.40 16.45
C SER A 140 4.55 2.88 16.13
N ASP A 141 5.59 3.58 16.56
CA ASP A 141 5.84 4.97 16.17
C ASP A 141 6.35 5.11 14.72
N GLU A 142 6.53 3.99 14.03
CA GLU A 142 7.04 3.97 12.67
C GLU A 142 5.97 4.44 11.68
N GLU A 143 6.26 5.52 10.98
CA GLU A 143 5.42 5.99 9.87
C GLU A 143 5.60 5.09 8.64
N TYR A 144 4.50 4.83 7.95
CA TYR A 144 4.46 3.99 6.77
C TYR A 144 3.89 4.76 5.58
N TYR A 145 4.53 4.65 4.43
CA TYR A 145 4.10 5.24 3.18
C TYR A 145 3.37 4.21 2.33
N ILE A 146 2.19 4.57 1.85
CA ILE A 146 1.40 3.79 0.90
C ILE A 146 1.11 4.66 -0.32
N PHE A 147 1.63 4.26 -1.48
CA PHE A 147 1.45 4.96 -2.74
C PHE A 147 0.31 4.32 -3.51
N ILE A 148 -0.71 5.11 -3.87
CA ILE A 148 -1.86 4.64 -4.62
C ILE A 148 -1.95 5.31 -5.98
N ARG A 149 -2.38 4.53 -6.97
CA ARG A 149 -2.59 5.00 -8.35
C ARG A 149 -3.94 4.54 -8.86
N ARG A 150 -4.62 5.42 -9.62
CA ARG A 150 -5.86 5.08 -10.32
C ARG A 150 -5.59 3.95 -11.31
N ARG A 151 -6.45 2.93 -11.28
CA ARG A 151 -6.41 1.83 -12.24
C ARG A 151 -6.90 2.31 -13.59
N LYS A 152 -6.33 1.80 -14.67
CA LYS A 152 -6.70 2.23 -16.03
C LYS A 152 -8.11 1.80 -16.42
N GLU A 153 -8.52 0.63 -15.98
CA GLU A 153 -9.76 -0.06 -16.39
C GLU A 153 -10.94 0.25 -15.49
N THR A 154 -10.69 0.83 -14.33
CA THR A 154 -11.71 1.14 -13.33
C THR A 154 -11.49 2.53 -12.74
N GLU A 155 -12.51 3.07 -12.07
CA GLU A 155 -12.37 4.33 -11.33
C GLU A 155 -11.75 4.14 -9.93
N THR A 156 -11.26 2.93 -9.62
CA THR A 156 -10.66 2.60 -8.34
C THR A 156 -9.16 2.82 -8.33
N TYR A 157 -8.56 2.76 -7.14
CA TYR A 157 -7.14 2.93 -6.93
C TYR A 157 -6.53 1.64 -6.40
N GLY A 158 -5.34 1.29 -6.87
CA GLY A 158 -4.54 0.19 -6.37
C GLY A 158 -3.30 0.68 -5.64
N ILE A 159 -2.80 -0.12 -4.71
CA ILE A 159 -1.51 0.13 -4.07
C ILE A 159 -0.41 -0.29 -5.05
N ILE A 160 0.51 0.63 -5.35
CA ILE A 160 1.61 0.39 -6.28
C ILE A 160 2.97 0.28 -5.59
N SER A 161 3.08 0.76 -4.37
CA SER A 161 4.26 0.61 -3.51
C SER A 161 3.90 0.97 -2.08
N CYS A 162 4.57 0.34 -1.12
CA CYS A 162 4.50 0.74 0.27
C CYS A 162 5.79 0.34 1.00
N PHE A 163 6.19 1.14 1.98
CA PHE A 163 7.40 0.92 2.78
C PHE A 163 7.44 1.86 3.99
N PRO A 164 8.26 1.52 5.02
CA PRO A 164 8.49 2.42 6.15
C PRO A 164 9.03 3.77 5.68
N LYS A 165 8.56 4.84 6.31
CA LYS A 165 9.10 6.19 6.08
C LYS A 165 10.54 6.24 6.55
N LYS A 166 11.43 6.68 5.69
CA LYS A 166 12.81 7.07 5.99
C LYS A 166 12.92 8.60 5.92
N ASP A 167 14.14 9.13 6.02
CA ASP A 167 14.44 10.56 6.05
C ASP A 167 13.97 11.35 4.81
N VAL A 168 13.57 10.65 3.76
CA VAL A 168 13.04 11.26 2.54
C VAL A 168 11.56 11.60 2.72
N SER A 169 11.24 12.88 2.72
CA SER A 169 9.87 13.37 2.73
C SER A 169 9.31 13.45 1.31
N TYR A 170 8.33 12.62 1.00
CA TYR A 170 7.55 12.77 -0.22
C TYR A 170 6.45 13.81 0.03
N TRP A 171 6.52 14.94 -0.68
CA TRP A 171 5.61 16.04 -0.45
C TRP A 171 4.61 16.20 -1.60
N GLY A 172 3.42 16.59 -1.24
CA GLY A 172 2.37 17.00 -2.15
C GLY A 172 1.34 17.86 -1.43
N GLY A 173 0.35 18.37 -2.14
CA GLY A 173 -0.74 19.10 -1.49
C GLY A 173 -1.51 18.21 -0.51
N LYS A 174 -1.47 18.53 0.78
CA LYS A 174 -2.25 17.82 1.81
C LYS A 174 -3.74 17.82 1.46
N ARG A 175 -4.42 16.73 1.72
CA ARG A 175 -5.86 16.58 1.63
C ARG A 175 -6.43 16.33 3.02
N TYR A 176 -7.54 16.97 3.33
CA TYR A 176 -8.25 16.73 4.58
C TYR A 176 -9.13 15.50 4.42
N LEU A 177 -8.93 14.53 5.29
CA LEU A 177 -9.78 13.35 5.34
C LEU A 177 -11.13 13.73 5.94
N MET A 178 -12.20 13.54 5.19
CA MET A 178 -13.58 13.84 5.61
C MET A 178 -14.31 12.57 6.04
N LEU A 179 -14.03 11.45 5.37
CA LEU A 179 -14.58 10.14 5.68
C LEU A 179 -13.56 9.06 5.30
N LYS A 180 -13.47 8.04 6.14
CA LYS A 180 -12.80 6.77 5.83
C LYS A 180 -13.72 5.62 6.21
N GLU A 181 -14.03 4.79 5.24
CA GLU A 181 -14.89 3.62 5.41
C GLU A 181 -14.17 2.36 4.92
N LYS A 182 -14.39 1.27 5.63
CA LYS A 182 -14.01 -0.09 5.23
C LYS A 182 -15.27 -0.85 4.83
N VAL A 183 -15.29 -1.39 3.61
CA VAL A 183 -16.47 -1.98 3.00
C VAL A 183 -16.21 -3.41 2.59
N LYS A 184 -17.10 -4.34 2.97
CA LYS A 184 -17.10 -5.74 2.54
C LYS A 184 -18.49 -6.11 2.04
N GLY A 185 -18.62 -6.35 0.72
CA GLY A 185 -19.94 -6.52 0.11
C GLY A 185 -20.80 -5.29 0.37
N ASP A 186 -21.97 -5.50 0.99
CA ASP A 186 -22.93 -4.44 1.36
C ASP A 186 -22.70 -3.87 2.77
N ILE A 187 -21.74 -4.42 3.53
CA ILE A 187 -21.46 -3.98 4.89
C ILE A 187 -20.39 -2.90 4.85
N SER A 188 -20.66 -1.75 5.47
CA SER A 188 -19.74 -0.64 5.63
C SER A 188 -19.48 -0.36 7.10
N CYS A 189 -18.21 -0.16 7.45
CA CYS A 189 -17.74 0.27 8.76
C CYS A 189 -17.06 1.63 8.62
N ILE A 190 -17.54 2.64 9.33
CA ILE A 190 -16.91 3.96 9.38
C ILE A 190 -15.72 3.89 10.33
N LEU A 191 -14.51 4.07 9.79
CA LEU A 191 -13.27 4.12 10.56
C LEU A 191 -12.94 5.55 11.02
N PHE A 192 -13.31 6.55 10.20
CA PHE A 192 -13.12 7.96 10.53
C PHE A 192 -14.21 8.80 9.87
N LYS A 193 -14.72 9.79 10.62
CA LYS A 193 -15.65 10.81 10.09
C LYS A 193 -15.31 12.17 10.68
N HIS A 194 -14.98 13.12 9.81
CA HIS A 194 -14.78 14.51 10.22
C HIS A 194 -16.14 15.11 10.66
N HIS A 195 -16.14 15.91 11.76
CA HIS A 195 -17.36 16.47 12.36
C HIS A 195 -18.19 17.34 11.38
N ASN A 196 -17.53 18.00 10.43
CA ASN A 196 -18.18 18.82 9.40
C ASN A 196 -18.66 18.03 8.17
N TYR A 197 -18.49 16.71 8.14
CA TYR A 197 -18.91 15.90 7.00
C TYR A 197 -20.32 15.35 7.22
N ILE A 198 -21.25 15.71 6.33
CA ILE A 198 -22.61 15.18 6.32
C ILE A 198 -22.65 14.07 5.28
N ILE A 199 -22.99 12.86 5.72
CA ILE A 199 -23.25 11.73 4.81
C ILE A 199 -24.57 12.04 4.10
N LYS A 200 -24.50 12.15 2.77
CA LYS A 200 -25.67 12.35 1.91
C LYS A 200 -26.26 11.02 1.53
#